data_57a64db8c58e05195b0f3f4848804a99
#
_entry.id   57a64db8c58e05195b0f3f4848804a99
#
_cell.length_a   1.000
_cell.length_b   1.000
_cell.length_c   1.000
_cell.angle_alpha   90.00
_cell.angle_beta   90.00
_cell.angle_gamma   90.00
#
_symmetry.space_group_name_H-M   'P 1'
#
loop_
_entity.id
_entity.type
_entity.pdbx_description
1 polymer ?
#
loop_
_entity_poly.entity_id
_entity_poly.type
_entity_poly.pdbx_seq_one_letter_code
_entity_poly.pdbx_strand_id
1 'polypeptide(L)'
;MALQDVCKWQVPDTQGLSPHLPEAGGWAVPRGCDPQTFLQIYGPRLAHGTTTLAFRFRHGVIAAADTRSSCGSYVACPASRKVIPVHRHLLGTTSGTSADCVTWYRVLQRELRLRELREGQLPSVAGTAKLLSTMMSRYRGLDLCVATALCGWDHSGPALFYVYSDGTCLQGDIFSVGSGSPYAYGVLDRSYHYDMTIQEAYTLARCAVAHATHRDAYSGGSVDLFHVQESGWEYVSRSDAYMLYMELQKAPGLEQEREPEPEPEPEREPEREQEQEAEVSQVRPGPATPQDAAGGGELFVEPEEVTAEDDGITVKTEMI
;
A
#
# COMPACT_ATOMS: atom_id res chain seq x y z
N MET A 1 -11.78 2.58 26.37
CA MET A 1 -10.59 3.36 26.73
C MET A 1 -10.16 4.12 25.48
N ALA A 2 -10.23 5.43 25.52
CA ALA A 2 -9.85 6.27 24.42
C ALA A 2 -8.32 6.25 24.27
N LEU A 3 -7.81 6.35 23.05
CA LEU A 3 -6.36 6.41 22.76
C LEU A 3 -5.67 7.54 23.56
N GLN A 4 -6.39 8.57 23.96
CA GLN A 4 -5.91 9.61 24.88
C GLN A 4 -5.45 9.10 26.25
N ASP A 5 -6.02 7.98 26.73
CA ASP A 5 -5.63 7.40 28.02
C ASP A 5 -4.41 6.48 27.89
N VAL A 6 -4.13 5.97 26.68
CA VAL A 6 -2.94 5.17 26.39
C VAL A 6 -1.72 6.08 26.10
N CYS A 7 -1.95 7.29 25.63
CA CYS A 7 -0.90 8.30 25.41
C CYS A 7 -0.52 9.11 26.68
N LYS A 8 -1.18 8.91 27.78
CA LYS A 8 -0.70 9.37 29.10
C LYS A 8 0.34 8.40 29.68
N TRP A 9 1.32 8.07 28.91
CA TRP A 9 2.59 7.65 29.48
C TRP A 9 3.14 8.89 30.20
N GLN A 10 3.02 8.91 31.53
CA GLN A 10 3.85 9.75 32.34
C GLN A 10 5.28 9.34 32.00
N VAL A 11 5.99 10.23 31.31
CA VAL A 11 7.43 10.11 31.19
C VAL A 11 7.94 10.01 32.62
N PRO A 12 8.59 8.89 33.02
CA PRO A 12 9.14 8.78 34.36
C PRO A 12 10.09 9.96 34.54
N ASP A 13 9.97 10.62 35.68
CA ASP A 13 10.83 11.74 36.05
C ASP A 13 12.28 11.31 35.86
N THR A 14 12.96 11.85 34.86
CA THR A 14 14.29 11.44 34.42
C THR A 14 15.41 11.91 35.32
N GLN A 15 15.11 12.35 36.55
CA GLN A 15 16.10 12.78 37.52
C GLN A 15 16.94 11.64 38.14
N GLY A 16 16.88 10.41 37.64
CA GLY A 16 17.61 9.26 38.17
C GLY A 16 18.29 8.35 37.14
N LEU A 17 18.28 8.65 35.85
CA LEU A 17 18.91 7.83 34.82
C LEU A 17 20.40 8.24 34.64
N SER A 18 21.25 7.29 34.94
CA SER A 18 22.72 7.31 34.84
C SER A 18 23.22 7.83 33.47
N PRO A 19 24.34 8.59 33.42
CA PRO A 19 24.82 9.28 32.22
C PRO A 19 25.53 8.40 31.17
N HIS A 20 25.26 7.10 31.11
CA HIS A 20 25.94 6.15 30.21
C HIS A 20 25.05 5.45 29.19
N LEU A 21 23.85 5.96 28.89
CA LEU A 21 23.19 5.60 27.66
C LEU A 21 23.90 6.34 26.51
N PRO A 22 24.34 5.62 25.43
CA PRO A 22 24.84 6.31 24.24
C PRO A 22 23.77 7.27 23.81
N GLU A 23 24.13 8.53 23.57
CA GLU A 23 23.27 9.53 22.98
C GLU A 23 22.72 8.98 21.66
N ALA A 24 21.61 8.24 21.73
CA ALA A 24 20.72 8.08 20.61
C ALA A 24 20.34 9.51 20.25
N GLY A 25 20.86 10.02 19.14
CA GLY A 25 20.75 11.40 18.73
C GLY A 25 19.32 11.89 18.92
N GLY A 26 19.09 12.52 20.06
CA GLY A 26 17.77 12.95 20.46
C GLY A 26 17.29 13.96 19.42
N TRP A 27 16.17 13.68 18.82
CA TRP A 27 15.43 14.60 17.94
C TRP A 27 14.95 15.79 18.80
N ALA A 28 15.88 16.66 19.17
CA ALA A 28 15.54 17.89 19.86
C ALA A 28 14.96 18.86 18.85
N VAL A 29 13.67 19.14 18.96
CA VAL A 29 13.02 20.18 18.17
C VAL A 29 13.72 21.52 18.48
N PRO A 30 14.29 22.22 17.50
CA PRO A 30 14.92 23.51 17.72
C PRO A 30 13.95 24.51 18.35
N ARG A 31 14.43 25.34 19.27
CA ARG A 31 13.60 26.39 19.90
C ARG A 31 13.04 27.30 18.82
N GLY A 32 11.71 27.42 18.77
CA GLY A 32 11.00 28.25 17.80
C GLY A 32 10.51 27.52 16.55
N CYS A 33 10.82 26.21 16.38
CA CYS A 33 10.16 25.37 15.38
C CYS A 33 8.86 24.77 15.94
N ASP A 34 7.81 24.79 15.13
CA ASP A 34 6.61 24.00 15.43
C ASP A 34 6.96 22.50 15.38
N PRO A 35 6.66 21.74 16.47
CA PRO A 35 7.00 20.31 16.52
C PRO A 35 6.40 19.48 15.39
N GLN A 36 5.22 19.82 14.90
CA GLN A 36 4.59 19.10 13.79
C GLN A 36 5.32 19.34 12.49
N THR A 37 5.66 20.58 12.16
CA THR A 37 6.44 20.94 10.97
C THR A 37 7.85 20.31 11.03
N PHE A 38 8.48 20.30 12.21
CA PHE A 38 9.77 19.65 12.39
C PHE A 38 9.70 18.14 12.12
N LEU A 39 8.69 17.44 12.65
CA LEU A 39 8.49 16.02 12.44
C LEU A 39 8.13 15.67 10.98
N GLN A 40 7.43 16.56 10.27
CA GLN A 40 7.14 16.37 8.84
C GLN A 40 8.40 16.45 7.98
N ILE A 41 9.32 17.38 8.30
CA ILE A 41 10.53 17.63 7.50
C ILE A 41 11.66 16.66 7.89
N TYR A 42 11.87 16.45 9.16
CA TYR A 42 13.02 15.72 9.70
C TYR A 42 12.68 14.43 10.44
N GLY A 43 11.39 14.18 10.66
CA GLY A 43 10.94 12.95 11.35
C GLY A 43 11.20 11.69 10.51
N PRO A 44 11.32 10.53 11.14
CA PRO A 44 11.44 9.27 10.44
C PRO A 44 10.18 9.05 9.59
N ARG A 45 10.36 8.85 8.28
CA ARG A 45 9.26 8.40 7.43
C ARG A 45 8.86 7.01 7.89
N LEU A 46 7.71 6.91 8.53
CA LEU A 46 7.16 5.62 8.97
C LEU A 46 6.73 4.85 7.71
N ALA A 47 7.49 3.81 7.39
CA ALA A 47 7.06 2.90 6.33
C ALA A 47 5.88 2.08 6.86
N HIS A 48 4.77 2.14 6.17
CA HIS A 48 3.55 1.39 6.47
C HIS A 48 3.40 0.28 5.44
N GLY A 49 3.17 -0.93 5.92
CA GLY A 49 2.90 -2.05 5.05
C GLY A 49 1.54 -2.67 5.37
N THR A 50 0.87 -3.06 4.32
CA THR A 50 -0.46 -3.66 4.40
C THR A 50 -0.78 -4.36 3.10
N THR A 51 -1.43 -5.51 3.21
CA THR A 51 -2.17 -6.12 2.11
C THR A 51 -3.60 -6.34 2.55
N THR A 52 -4.52 -5.58 1.97
CA THR A 52 -5.96 -5.87 2.09
C THR A 52 -6.52 -6.08 0.71
N LEU A 53 -7.49 -6.95 0.61
CA LEU A 53 -8.24 -7.17 -0.62
C LEU A 53 -9.72 -7.41 -0.32
N ALA A 54 -10.54 -7.11 -1.30
CA ALA A 54 -11.92 -7.51 -1.34
C ALA A 54 -12.37 -7.76 -2.77
N PHE A 55 -13.26 -8.72 -2.96
CA PHE A 55 -13.88 -8.97 -4.25
C PHE A 55 -15.33 -9.44 -4.10
N ARG A 56 -16.14 -9.05 -5.07
CA ARG A 56 -17.53 -9.42 -5.19
C ARG A 56 -17.65 -10.70 -6.01
N PHE A 57 -18.52 -11.60 -5.61
CA PHE A 57 -18.83 -12.81 -6.36
C PHE A 57 -20.30 -13.17 -6.17
N ARG A 58 -20.76 -14.24 -6.80
CA ARG A 58 -22.18 -14.65 -6.82
C ARG A 58 -22.80 -14.77 -5.42
N HIS A 59 -22.04 -15.21 -4.41
CA HIS A 59 -22.54 -15.48 -3.06
C HIS A 59 -22.23 -14.36 -2.07
N GLY A 60 -21.75 -13.19 -2.51
CA GLY A 60 -21.50 -12.05 -1.64
C GLY A 60 -20.20 -11.30 -1.92
N VAL A 61 -19.58 -10.81 -0.87
CA VAL A 61 -18.28 -10.12 -0.93
C VAL A 61 -17.32 -10.76 0.06
N ILE A 62 -16.15 -11.11 -0.43
CA ILE A 62 -15.03 -11.56 0.42
C ILE A 62 -14.18 -10.35 0.76
N ALA A 63 -13.76 -10.26 2.02
CA ALA A 63 -12.73 -9.34 2.47
C ALA A 63 -11.63 -10.11 3.19
N ALA A 64 -10.38 -9.88 2.82
CA ALA A 64 -9.23 -10.49 3.47
C ALA A 64 -8.11 -9.48 3.70
N ALA A 65 -7.33 -9.69 4.74
CA ALA A 65 -6.22 -8.81 5.09
C ALA A 65 -5.11 -9.58 5.82
N ASP A 66 -3.88 -9.08 5.67
CA ASP A 66 -2.77 -9.46 6.55
C ASP A 66 -2.93 -8.82 7.94
N THR A 67 -2.19 -9.31 8.93
CA THR A 67 -2.31 -8.81 10.30
C THR A 67 -1.11 -8.03 10.82
N ARG A 68 -0.02 -7.92 10.05
CA ARG A 68 1.16 -7.18 10.51
C ARG A 68 0.93 -5.68 10.41
N SER A 69 1.21 -4.97 11.52
CA SER A 69 1.32 -3.52 11.53
C SER A 69 2.78 -3.13 11.81
N SER A 70 3.37 -2.35 10.92
CA SER A 70 4.77 -1.92 11.01
C SER A 70 4.87 -0.45 11.44
N CYS A 71 5.98 -0.12 12.12
CA CYS A 71 6.35 1.24 12.47
C CYS A 71 7.83 1.42 12.13
N GLY A 72 8.12 2.01 10.97
CA GLY A 72 9.46 2.02 10.41
C GLY A 72 9.95 0.59 10.14
N SER A 73 11.12 0.24 10.69
CA SER A 73 11.71 -1.10 10.58
C SER A 73 11.19 -2.12 11.61
N TYR A 74 10.32 -1.72 12.52
CA TYR A 74 9.81 -2.57 13.60
C TYR A 74 8.40 -3.07 13.32
N VAL A 75 8.08 -4.27 13.83
CA VAL A 75 6.71 -4.78 13.89
C VAL A 75 6.04 -4.21 15.13
N ALA A 76 5.14 -3.24 14.94
CA ALA A 76 4.42 -2.60 16.04
C ALA A 76 3.34 -3.51 16.63
N CYS A 77 2.66 -4.28 15.77
CA CYS A 77 1.66 -5.27 16.17
C CYS A 77 1.62 -6.42 15.15
N PRO A 78 1.83 -7.67 15.59
CA PRO A 78 1.78 -8.83 14.70
C PRO A 78 0.35 -9.29 14.40
N ALA A 79 -0.65 -8.85 15.18
CA ALA A 79 -2.04 -9.31 15.13
C ALA A 79 -3.04 -8.14 15.03
N SER A 80 -2.71 -7.13 14.24
CA SER A 80 -3.56 -5.97 13.98
C SER A 80 -4.79 -6.37 13.18
N ARG A 81 -5.95 -5.82 13.52
CA ARG A 81 -7.18 -6.01 12.77
C ARG A 81 -7.28 -4.96 11.67
N LYS A 82 -7.23 -5.37 10.42
CA LYS A 82 -7.31 -4.50 9.25
C LYS A 82 -8.67 -4.56 8.53
N VAL A 83 -9.54 -5.48 8.91
CA VAL A 83 -10.95 -5.51 8.50
C VAL A 83 -11.78 -5.10 9.70
N ILE A 84 -12.53 -4.01 9.57
CA ILE A 84 -13.30 -3.40 10.65
C ILE A 84 -14.80 -3.48 10.32
N PRO A 85 -15.63 -4.03 11.21
CA PRO A 85 -17.08 -3.96 11.09
C PRO A 85 -17.55 -2.51 11.16
N VAL A 86 -18.25 -2.05 10.13
CA VAL A 86 -18.83 -0.70 10.07
C VAL A 86 -20.29 -0.74 10.47
N HIS A 87 -21.01 -1.75 9.98
CA HIS A 87 -22.39 -2.05 10.30
C HIS A 87 -22.61 -3.58 10.23
N ARG A 88 -23.77 -4.09 10.66
CA ARG A 88 -24.08 -5.53 10.60
C ARG A 88 -24.02 -6.15 9.20
N HIS A 89 -24.18 -5.33 8.14
CA HIS A 89 -24.10 -5.74 6.74
C HIS A 89 -22.93 -5.10 5.99
N LEU A 90 -21.99 -4.47 6.71
CA LEU A 90 -20.96 -3.66 6.09
C LEU A 90 -19.64 -3.75 6.83
N LEU A 91 -18.61 -4.08 6.11
CA LEU A 91 -17.22 -4.12 6.55
C LEU A 91 -16.40 -3.06 5.80
N GLY A 92 -15.31 -2.65 6.40
CA GLY A 92 -14.32 -1.83 5.72
C GLY A 92 -12.91 -2.34 5.98
N THR A 93 -12.07 -2.31 4.95
CA THR A 93 -10.64 -2.60 5.08
C THR A 93 -9.86 -1.35 5.45
N THR A 94 -8.72 -1.49 6.09
CA THR A 94 -7.87 -0.36 6.48
C THR A 94 -6.51 -0.45 5.81
N SER A 95 -6.09 0.62 5.16
CA SER A 95 -4.74 0.80 4.64
C SER A 95 -4.31 2.27 4.80
N GLY A 96 -3.03 2.50 5.03
CA GLY A 96 -2.48 3.80 5.35
C GLY A 96 -2.26 4.00 6.85
N THR A 97 -2.47 5.22 7.36
CA THR A 97 -2.25 5.54 8.78
C THR A 97 -3.32 4.89 9.66
N SER A 98 -2.91 3.96 10.51
CA SER A 98 -3.84 3.18 11.36
C SER A 98 -4.71 4.04 12.25
N ALA A 99 -4.16 5.10 12.86
CA ALA A 99 -4.91 6.02 13.72
C ALA A 99 -6.01 6.76 12.96
N ASP A 100 -5.71 7.20 11.74
CA ASP A 100 -6.67 7.88 10.86
C ASP A 100 -7.78 6.93 10.45
N CYS A 101 -7.44 5.72 10.00
CA CYS A 101 -8.42 4.71 9.63
C CYS A 101 -9.40 4.41 10.77
N VAL A 102 -8.91 4.17 11.98
CA VAL A 102 -9.75 3.90 13.15
C VAL A 102 -10.65 5.09 13.48
N THR A 103 -10.12 6.30 13.40
CA THR A 103 -10.87 7.52 13.67
C THR A 103 -12.01 7.70 12.66
N TRP A 104 -11.72 7.59 11.37
CA TRP A 104 -12.73 7.73 10.33
C TRP A 104 -13.81 6.66 10.40
N TYR A 105 -13.46 5.41 10.73
CA TYR A 105 -14.46 4.37 10.92
C TYR A 105 -15.36 4.63 12.13
N ARG A 106 -14.83 5.16 13.23
CA ARG A 106 -15.67 5.56 14.39
C ARG A 106 -16.64 6.67 14.01
N VAL A 107 -16.19 7.68 13.27
CA VAL A 107 -17.07 8.75 12.80
C VAL A 107 -18.13 8.18 11.87
N LEU A 108 -17.74 7.34 10.90
CA LEU A 108 -18.66 6.70 9.97
C LEU A 108 -19.71 5.84 10.68
N GLN A 109 -19.32 4.99 11.61
CA GLN A 109 -20.22 4.16 12.42
C GLN A 109 -21.26 5.02 13.15
N ARG A 110 -20.81 6.13 13.75
CA ARG A 110 -21.71 7.06 14.44
C ARG A 110 -22.71 7.70 13.48
N GLU A 111 -22.27 8.18 12.34
CA GLU A 111 -23.14 8.81 11.34
C GLU A 111 -24.15 7.81 10.75
N LEU A 112 -23.73 6.58 10.48
CA LEU A 112 -24.63 5.53 10.00
C LEU A 112 -25.68 5.18 11.04
N ARG A 113 -25.29 5.05 12.31
CA ARG A 113 -26.23 4.78 13.40
C ARG A 113 -27.25 5.90 13.56
N LEU A 114 -26.83 7.17 13.44
CA LEU A 114 -27.74 8.31 13.49
C LEU A 114 -28.72 8.32 12.30
N ARG A 115 -28.27 7.96 11.11
CA ARG A 115 -29.12 7.85 9.92
C ARG A 115 -30.13 6.70 10.07
N GLU A 116 -29.68 5.52 10.49
CA GLU A 116 -30.57 4.39 10.75
C GLU A 116 -31.70 4.75 11.74
N LEU A 117 -31.37 5.48 12.82
CA LEU A 117 -32.36 5.94 13.80
C LEU A 117 -33.33 6.99 13.26
N ARG A 118 -32.88 7.86 12.33
CA ARG A 118 -33.72 8.90 11.72
C ARG A 118 -34.62 8.36 10.62
N GLU A 119 -34.07 7.50 9.78
CA GLU A 119 -34.70 7.04 8.55
C GLU A 119 -35.43 5.69 8.73
N GLY A 120 -35.12 4.95 9.80
CA GLY A 120 -35.68 3.62 10.06
C GLY A 120 -35.26 2.57 9.04
N GLN A 121 -34.24 2.87 8.20
CA GLN A 121 -33.77 2.02 7.12
C GLN A 121 -32.28 1.71 7.28
N LEU A 122 -31.87 0.55 6.74
CA LEU A 122 -30.47 0.18 6.68
C LEU A 122 -29.72 1.11 5.71
N PRO A 123 -28.51 1.56 6.09
CA PRO A 123 -27.69 2.36 5.19
C PRO A 123 -27.26 1.54 3.96
N SER A 124 -27.41 2.11 2.76
CA SER A 124 -26.90 1.47 1.55
C SER A 124 -25.36 1.53 1.49
N VAL A 125 -24.76 0.55 0.83
CA VAL A 125 -23.29 0.48 0.67
C VAL A 125 -22.79 1.68 -0.13
N ALA A 126 -23.46 2.02 -1.23
CA ALA A 126 -23.15 3.18 -2.07
C ALA A 126 -23.29 4.51 -1.29
N GLY A 127 -24.36 4.68 -0.53
CA GLY A 127 -24.57 5.86 0.32
C GLY A 127 -23.51 6.01 1.40
N THR A 128 -23.07 4.89 1.98
CA THR A 128 -22.00 4.88 2.97
C THR A 128 -20.65 5.24 2.36
N ALA A 129 -20.33 4.70 1.18
CA ALA A 129 -19.10 5.02 0.45
C ALA A 129 -19.05 6.51 0.07
N LYS A 130 -20.17 7.04 -0.43
CA LYS A 130 -20.29 8.47 -0.75
C LYS A 130 -20.19 9.36 0.47
N LEU A 131 -20.78 8.97 1.60
CA LEU A 131 -20.65 9.69 2.86
C LEU A 131 -19.19 9.78 3.31
N LEU A 132 -18.48 8.65 3.34
CA LEU A 132 -17.06 8.58 3.71
C LEU A 132 -16.21 9.44 2.77
N SER A 133 -16.39 9.30 1.46
CA SER A 133 -15.72 10.11 0.43
C SER A 133 -15.93 11.60 0.66
N THR A 134 -17.18 12.03 0.92
CA THR A 134 -17.52 13.44 1.18
C THR A 134 -16.87 13.96 2.47
N MET A 135 -16.81 13.13 3.51
CA MET A 135 -16.14 13.50 4.76
C MET A 135 -14.63 13.68 4.54
N MET A 136 -13.98 12.76 3.85
CA MET A 136 -12.53 12.80 3.59
C MET A 136 -12.14 13.94 2.65
N SER A 137 -12.95 14.25 1.64
CA SER A 137 -12.66 15.32 0.67
C SER A 137 -12.46 16.69 1.32
N ARG A 138 -13.05 16.92 2.50
CA ARG A 138 -12.89 18.18 3.28
C ARG A 138 -11.48 18.30 3.87
N TYR A 139 -10.73 17.21 3.96
CA TYR A 139 -9.37 17.13 4.50
C TYR A 139 -8.33 16.93 3.41
N ARG A 140 -8.71 17.13 2.15
CA ARG A 140 -7.82 17.04 1.00
C ARG A 140 -6.65 18.02 1.17
N GLY A 141 -5.43 17.53 0.99
CA GLY A 141 -4.21 18.34 1.14
C GLY A 141 -3.67 18.44 2.57
N LEU A 142 -4.27 17.77 3.56
CA LEU A 142 -3.81 17.73 4.95
C LEU A 142 -3.06 16.41 5.28
N ASP A 143 -2.35 15.83 4.32
CA ASP A 143 -1.58 14.57 4.45
C ASP A 143 -2.35 13.39 5.05
N LEU A 144 -3.69 13.40 4.92
CA LEU A 144 -4.51 12.27 5.33
C LEU A 144 -4.22 11.06 4.43
N CYS A 145 -3.74 9.98 5.03
CA CYS A 145 -3.44 8.74 4.32
C CYS A 145 -4.41 7.63 4.77
N VAL A 146 -5.52 7.53 4.07
CA VAL A 146 -6.55 6.50 4.28
C VAL A 146 -7.00 5.97 2.93
N ALA A 147 -6.85 4.66 2.76
CA ALA A 147 -7.37 3.93 1.62
C ALA A 147 -8.17 2.73 2.13
N THR A 148 -9.39 2.59 1.66
CA THR A 148 -10.32 1.60 2.18
C THR A 148 -11.17 0.97 1.09
N ALA A 149 -11.45 -0.32 1.21
CA ALA A 149 -12.50 -0.99 0.47
C ALA A 149 -13.70 -1.21 1.42
N LEU A 150 -14.86 -0.67 1.05
CA LEU A 150 -16.13 -0.89 1.74
C LEU A 150 -16.88 -2.03 1.07
N CYS A 151 -17.09 -3.11 1.82
CA CYS A 151 -17.73 -4.34 1.40
C CYS A 151 -19.08 -4.46 2.10
N GLY A 152 -20.15 -4.65 1.37
CA GLY A 152 -21.45 -4.71 2.00
C GLY A 152 -22.50 -5.44 1.16
N TRP A 153 -23.63 -5.67 1.82
CA TRP A 153 -24.84 -6.18 1.18
C TRP A 153 -26.01 -5.27 1.58
N ASP A 154 -26.71 -4.74 0.60
CA ASP A 154 -27.91 -3.93 0.81
C ASP A 154 -29.07 -4.44 -0.07
N HIS A 155 -30.16 -3.69 -0.15
CA HIS A 155 -31.35 -4.05 -0.95
C HIS A 155 -31.04 -4.24 -2.44
N SER A 156 -29.92 -3.72 -2.94
CA SER A 156 -29.45 -3.90 -4.32
C SER A 156 -28.55 -5.13 -4.49
N GLY A 157 -28.25 -5.85 -3.42
CA GLY A 157 -27.36 -7.00 -3.39
C GLY A 157 -25.95 -6.68 -2.90
N PRO A 158 -24.96 -7.55 -3.21
CA PRO A 158 -23.57 -7.36 -2.82
C PRO A 158 -22.94 -6.20 -3.56
N ALA A 159 -22.24 -5.32 -2.83
CA ALA A 159 -21.58 -4.15 -3.40
C ALA A 159 -20.21 -3.92 -2.77
N LEU A 160 -19.28 -3.44 -3.59
CA LEU A 160 -17.91 -3.16 -3.23
C LEU A 160 -17.49 -1.80 -3.76
N PHE A 161 -16.98 -0.95 -2.87
CA PHE A 161 -16.51 0.40 -3.18
C PHE A 161 -15.11 0.61 -2.65
N TYR A 162 -14.27 1.25 -3.43
CA TYR A 162 -12.99 1.80 -3.01
C TYR A 162 -13.15 3.28 -2.68
N VAL A 163 -12.65 3.71 -1.53
CA VAL A 163 -12.65 5.11 -1.10
C VAL A 163 -11.24 5.50 -0.68
N TYR A 164 -10.76 6.64 -1.19
CA TYR A 164 -9.45 7.18 -0.89
C TYR A 164 -9.55 8.56 -0.21
N SER A 165 -8.48 8.95 0.49
CA SER A 165 -8.44 10.19 1.29
C SER A 165 -8.58 11.49 0.47
N ASP A 166 -8.37 11.45 -0.84
CA ASP A 166 -8.61 12.58 -1.74
C ASP A 166 -10.10 12.81 -2.07
N GLY A 167 -10.98 11.91 -1.61
CA GLY A 167 -12.40 11.90 -1.91
C GLY A 167 -12.77 11.00 -3.11
N THR A 168 -11.81 10.31 -3.71
CA THR A 168 -12.09 9.31 -4.75
C THR A 168 -13.01 8.23 -4.20
N CYS A 169 -14.05 7.88 -4.98
CA CYS A 169 -15.02 6.83 -4.63
C CYS A 169 -15.34 6.05 -5.90
N LEU A 170 -14.91 4.80 -5.98
CA LEU A 170 -15.05 3.93 -7.14
C LEU A 170 -15.82 2.67 -6.76
N GLN A 171 -16.75 2.26 -7.60
CA GLN A 171 -17.39 0.94 -7.52
C GLN A 171 -16.65 -0.04 -8.42
N GLY A 172 -16.51 -1.28 -7.98
CA GLY A 172 -15.85 -2.33 -8.77
C GLY A 172 -16.10 -3.71 -8.20
N ASP A 173 -15.55 -4.70 -8.87
CA ASP A 173 -15.69 -6.11 -8.48
C ASP A 173 -14.50 -6.61 -7.66
N ILE A 174 -13.33 -6.02 -7.84
CA ILE A 174 -12.09 -6.40 -7.17
C ILE A 174 -11.34 -5.14 -6.74
N PHE A 175 -10.94 -5.08 -5.50
CA PHE A 175 -9.98 -4.10 -5.00
C PHE A 175 -8.96 -4.75 -4.09
N SER A 176 -7.71 -4.40 -4.31
CA SER A 176 -6.61 -4.70 -3.37
C SER A 176 -5.90 -3.41 -3.02
N VAL A 177 -5.58 -3.20 -1.75
CA VAL A 177 -5.08 -1.93 -1.22
C VAL A 177 -3.93 -2.17 -0.26
N GLY A 178 -2.95 -1.27 -0.31
CA GLY A 178 -1.73 -1.34 0.49
C GLY A 178 -0.49 -1.68 -0.32
N SER A 179 0.67 -1.76 0.33
CA SER A 179 1.97 -2.02 -0.30
C SER A 179 2.06 -3.36 -1.03
N GLY A 180 1.34 -4.38 -0.53
CA GLY A 180 1.29 -5.71 -1.14
C GLY A 180 0.23 -5.86 -2.23
N SER A 181 -0.56 -4.82 -2.53
CA SER A 181 -1.66 -4.91 -3.50
C SER A 181 -1.25 -5.38 -4.90
N PRO A 182 -0.08 -5.00 -5.49
CA PRO A 182 0.30 -5.48 -6.81
C PRO A 182 0.46 -7.01 -6.87
N TYR A 183 1.01 -7.59 -5.80
CA TYR A 183 1.18 -9.03 -5.72
C TYR A 183 -0.14 -9.79 -5.53
N ALA A 184 -1.06 -9.21 -4.76
CA ALA A 184 -2.40 -9.76 -4.60
C ALA A 184 -3.19 -9.71 -5.91
N TYR A 185 -3.11 -8.60 -6.67
CA TYR A 185 -3.73 -8.50 -7.99
C TYR A 185 -3.21 -9.56 -8.96
N GLY A 186 -1.91 -9.86 -8.98
CA GLY A 186 -1.37 -10.91 -9.85
C GLY A 186 -2.00 -12.28 -9.65
N VAL A 187 -2.43 -12.61 -8.41
CA VAL A 187 -3.16 -13.84 -8.12
C VAL A 187 -4.65 -13.71 -8.44
N LEU A 188 -5.26 -12.56 -8.10
CA LEU A 188 -6.68 -12.31 -8.34
C LEU A 188 -6.99 -12.29 -9.84
N ASP A 189 -6.21 -11.58 -10.65
CA ASP A 189 -6.42 -11.44 -12.10
C ASP A 189 -6.36 -12.78 -12.84
N ARG A 190 -5.55 -13.73 -12.33
CA ARG A 190 -5.43 -15.06 -12.93
C ARG A 190 -6.62 -15.97 -12.61
N SER A 191 -7.16 -15.87 -11.40
CA SER A 191 -8.02 -16.93 -10.86
C SER A 191 -9.42 -16.47 -10.46
N TYR A 192 -9.67 -15.15 -10.50
CA TYR A 192 -11.00 -14.63 -10.18
C TYR A 192 -11.99 -14.85 -11.32
N HIS A 193 -13.18 -15.32 -10.95
CA HIS A 193 -14.37 -15.26 -11.79
C HIS A 193 -15.63 -15.11 -10.91
N TYR A 194 -16.65 -14.44 -11.43
CA TYR A 194 -17.82 -14.07 -10.63
C TYR A 194 -18.62 -15.28 -10.11
N ASP A 195 -18.68 -16.36 -10.88
CA ASP A 195 -19.48 -17.56 -10.58
C ASP A 195 -18.75 -18.60 -9.71
N MET A 196 -17.62 -18.23 -9.07
CA MET A 196 -16.89 -19.13 -8.19
C MET A 196 -17.73 -19.60 -7.00
N THR A 197 -17.42 -20.79 -6.52
CA THR A 197 -18.00 -21.33 -5.28
C THR A 197 -17.43 -20.61 -4.06
N ILE A 198 -18.10 -20.74 -2.91
CA ILE A 198 -17.65 -20.15 -1.65
C ILE A 198 -16.24 -20.67 -1.27
N GLN A 199 -15.95 -21.95 -1.48
CA GLN A 199 -14.66 -22.52 -1.13
C GLN A 199 -13.53 -22.03 -2.05
N GLU A 200 -13.81 -21.89 -3.35
CA GLU A 200 -12.87 -21.28 -4.29
C GLU A 200 -12.57 -19.83 -3.91
N ALA A 201 -13.60 -19.05 -3.56
CA ALA A 201 -13.46 -17.68 -3.13
C ALA A 201 -12.61 -17.56 -1.84
N TYR A 202 -12.84 -18.44 -0.87
CA TYR A 202 -12.03 -18.46 0.36
C TYR A 202 -10.57 -18.83 0.07
N THR A 203 -10.36 -19.83 -0.79
CA THR A 203 -9.02 -20.27 -1.19
C THR A 203 -8.30 -19.16 -1.95
N LEU A 204 -8.97 -18.54 -2.93
CA LEU A 204 -8.41 -17.43 -3.71
C LEU A 204 -7.98 -16.26 -2.82
N ALA A 205 -8.84 -15.85 -1.88
CA ALA A 205 -8.52 -14.74 -0.98
C ALA A 205 -7.30 -15.04 -0.09
N ARG A 206 -7.22 -16.26 0.48
CA ARG A 206 -6.09 -16.69 1.28
C ARG A 206 -4.81 -16.76 0.46
N CYS A 207 -4.88 -17.33 -0.74
CA CYS A 207 -3.76 -17.40 -1.69
C CYS A 207 -3.21 -16.02 -2.02
N ALA A 208 -4.07 -15.09 -2.41
CA ALA A 208 -3.68 -13.75 -2.83
C ALA A 208 -2.98 -12.98 -1.70
N VAL A 209 -3.52 -13.03 -0.47
CA VAL A 209 -2.85 -12.38 0.68
C VAL A 209 -1.56 -13.11 1.05
N ALA A 210 -1.52 -14.45 1.03
CA ALA A 210 -0.30 -15.22 1.34
C ALA A 210 0.82 -14.93 0.35
N HIS A 211 0.53 -14.86 -0.95
CA HIS A 211 1.50 -14.44 -1.97
C HIS A 211 1.99 -13.02 -1.75
N ALA A 212 1.09 -12.09 -1.42
CA ALA A 212 1.46 -10.71 -1.14
C ALA A 212 2.36 -10.61 0.10
N THR A 213 2.07 -11.32 1.18
CA THR A 213 2.90 -11.32 2.40
C THR A 213 4.28 -11.94 2.17
N HIS A 214 4.42 -12.86 1.22
CA HIS A 214 5.73 -13.43 0.86
C HIS A 214 6.59 -12.44 0.08
N ARG A 215 5.99 -11.60 -0.76
CA ARG A 215 6.70 -10.64 -1.64
C ARG A 215 6.87 -9.27 -1.02
N ASP A 216 5.90 -8.80 -0.26
CA ASP A 216 5.93 -7.49 0.41
C ASP A 216 6.54 -7.62 1.80
N ALA A 217 7.70 -7.02 2.00
CA ALA A 217 8.44 -7.05 3.26
C ALA A 217 7.64 -6.44 4.44
N TYR A 218 6.69 -5.57 4.17
CA TYR A 218 5.90 -4.88 5.20
C TYR A 218 4.58 -5.57 5.53
N SER A 219 4.09 -6.47 4.69
CA SER A 219 2.93 -7.32 4.98
C SER A 219 3.34 -8.62 5.64
N GLY A 220 2.47 -9.22 6.46
CA GLY A 220 2.80 -10.50 7.11
C GLY A 220 1.89 -10.88 8.27
N GLY A 221 2.31 -11.87 9.03
CA GLY A 221 1.55 -12.44 10.14
C GLY A 221 0.53 -13.47 9.65
N SER A 222 -0.73 -13.27 9.97
CA SER A 222 -1.83 -14.15 9.57
C SER A 222 -2.71 -13.49 8.52
N VAL A 223 -3.54 -14.29 7.85
CA VAL A 223 -4.60 -13.85 6.95
C VAL A 223 -5.92 -13.91 7.68
N ASP A 224 -6.58 -12.78 7.88
CA ASP A 224 -7.95 -12.69 8.34
C ASP A 224 -8.90 -12.75 7.14
N LEU A 225 -9.93 -13.59 7.22
CA LEU A 225 -10.90 -13.79 6.17
C LEU A 225 -12.31 -13.53 6.68
N PHE A 226 -13.05 -12.71 5.95
CA PHE A 226 -14.44 -12.35 6.22
C PHE A 226 -15.30 -12.58 4.97
N HIS A 227 -16.56 -12.94 5.18
CA HIS A 227 -17.56 -13.09 4.14
C HIS A 227 -18.77 -12.23 4.46
N VAL A 228 -19.18 -11.38 3.52
CA VAL A 228 -20.40 -10.56 3.62
C VAL A 228 -21.47 -11.20 2.75
N GLN A 229 -22.58 -11.57 3.37
CA GLN A 229 -23.75 -12.22 2.77
C GLN A 229 -25.00 -11.37 3.01
N GLU A 230 -26.14 -11.80 2.49
CA GLU A 230 -27.43 -11.16 2.73
C GLU A 230 -27.80 -11.11 4.23
N SER A 231 -27.45 -12.14 4.98
CA SER A 231 -27.67 -12.23 6.44
C SER A 231 -26.77 -11.30 7.27
N GLY A 232 -25.74 -10.75 6.67
CA GLY A 232 -24.71 -9.93 7.31
C GLY A 232 -23.31 -10.47 7.05
N TRP A 233 -22.32 -9.94 7.75
CA TRP A 233 -20.94 -10.41 7.63
C TRP A 233 -20.63 -11.49 8.66
N GLU A 234 -19.75 -12.41 8.26
CA GLU A 234 -19.23 -13.49 9.08
C GLU A 234 -17.69 -13.42 9.08
N TYR A 235 -17.10 -13.67 10.25
CA TYR A 235 -15.67 -13.93 10.37
C TYR A 235 -15.41 -15.40 10.11
N VAL A 236 -14.72 -15.72 9.02
CA VAL A 236 -14.52 -17.09 8.57
C VAL A 236 -13.33 -17.76 9.26
N SER A 237 -12.16 -17.12 9.22
CA SER A 237 -10.94 -17.72 9.78
C SER A 237 -9.79 -16.74 9.90
N ARG A 238 -8.81 -17.12 10.76
CA ARG A 238 -7.44 -16.61 10.76
C ARG A 238 -6.49 -17.78 10.49
N SER A 239 -5.64 -17.63 9.49
CA SER A 239 -4.67 -18.64 9.12
C SER A 239 -3.29 -18.02 9.02
N ASP A 240 -2.25 -18.73 9.40
CA ASP A 240 -0.87 -18.26 9.26
C ASP A 240 -0.50 -18.11 7.78
N ALA A 241 -0.01 -16.92 7.39
CA ALA A 241 0.25 -16.58 6.00
C ALA A 241 1.42 -17.41 5.42
N TYR A 242 2.44 -17.70 6.23
CA TYR A 242 3.58 -18.50 5.79
C TYR A 242 3.19 -19.96 5.57
N MET A 243 2.40 -20.54 6.47
CA MET A 243 1.92 -21.91 6.31
C MET A 243 1.03 -22.06 5.06
N LEU A 244 0.14 -21.10 4.83
CA LEU A 244 -0.67 -21.05 3.61
C LEU A 244 0.21 -21.00 2.34
N TYR A 245 1.24 -20.16 2.34
CA TYR A 245 2.15 -20.04 1.21
C TYR A 245 2.90 -21.35 0.93
N MET A 246 3.38 -22.03 1.98
CA MET A 246 4.06 -23.31 1.86
C MET A 246 3.14 -24.44 1.37
N GLU A 247 1.87 -24.42 1.76
CA GLU A 247 0.86 -25.37 1.25
C GLU A 247 0.58 -25.15 -0.24
N LEU A 248 0.50 -23.90 -0.68
CA LEU A 248 0.32 -23.55 -2.08
C LEU A 248 1.47 -24.03 -2.96
N GLN A 249 2.71 -23.96 -2.48
CA GLN A 249 3.87 -24.46 -3.23
C GLN A 249 3.90 -25.99 -3.36
N LYS A 250 3.25 -26.71 -2.45
CA LYS A 250 3.17 -28.18 -2.51
C LYS A 250 2.04 -28.69 -3.39
N ALA A 251 1.11 -27.80 -3.82
CA ALA A 251 0.01 -28.20 -4.69
C ALA A 251 0.54 -28.54 -6.11
N PRO A 252 0.25 -29.73 -6.65
CA PRO A 252 0.91 -30.28 -7.85
C PRO A 252 0.60 -29.57 -9.18
N GLY A 253 0.08 -28.35 -9.16
CA GLY A 253 -0.25 -27.58 -10.35
C GLY A 253 0.73 -26.44 -10.69
N LEU A 254 1.67 -26.09 -9.80
CA LEU A 254 2.61 -24.99 -10.00
C LEU A 254 4.01 -25.43 -10.49
N GLU A 255 4.29 -26.74 -10.50
CA GLU A 255 5.58 -27.26 -10.99
C GLU A 255 5.69 -27.33 -12.52
N GLN A 256 4.62 -27.14 -13.27
CA GLN A 256 4.62 -27.29 -14.73
C GLN A 256 5.01 -26.04 -15.52
N GLU A 257 5.26 -24.91 -14.88
CA GLU A 257 5.68 -23.67 -15.56
C GLU A 257 7.06 -23.15 -15.11
N ARG A 258 7.87 -23.95 -14.43
CA ARG A 258 9.29 -23.63 -14.38
C ARG A 258 9.85 -23.99 -15.76
N GLU A 259 10.11 -22.98 -16.58
CA GLU A 259 11.01 -23.14 -17.72
C GLU A 259 12.27 -23.86 -17.20
N PRO A 260 12.75 -24.93 -17.87
CA PRO A 260 14.00 -25.57 -17.46
C PRO A 260 15.06 -24.48 -17.39
N GLU A 261 15.75 -24.42 -16.24
CA GLU A 261 16.92 -23.54 -16.11
C GLU A 261 17.79 -23.77 -17.35
N PRO A 262 18.20 -22.71 -18.06
CA PRO A 262 19.08 -22.90 -19.23
C PRO A 262 20.29 -23.73 -18.77
N GLU A 263 20.53 -24.84 -19.45
CA GLU A 263 21.70 -25.67 -19.19
C GLU A 263 22.92 -24.74 -19.15
N PRO A 264 23.82 -24.90 -18.17
CA PRO A 264 25.01 -24.07 -18.10
C PRO A 264 25.75 -24.22 -19.44
N GLU A 265 25.96 -23.08 -20.11
CA GLU A 265 26.73 -23.04 -21.36
C GLU A 265 28.04 -23.77 -21.09
N PRO A 266 28.47 -24.71 -21.99
CA PRO A 266 29.72 -25.39 -21.82
C PRO A 266 30.84 -24.36 -21.72
N GLU A 267 31.61 -24.45 -20.64
CA GLU A 267 32.79 -23.61 -20.41
C GLU A 267 33.62 -23.61 -21.67
N ARG A 268 33.75 -22.48 -22.35
CA ARG A 268 34.65 -22.33 -23.49
C ARG A 268 36.06 -22.52 -22.96
N GLU A 269 36.71 -23.59 -23.39
CA GLU A 269 38.13 -23.75 -23.14
C GLU A 269 38.88 -22.51 -23.63
N PRO A 270 39.83 -21.97 -22.87
CA PRO A 270 40.60 -20.80 -23.28
C PRO A 270 41.40 -21.14 -24.53
N GLU A 271 41.08 -20.50 -25.65
CA GLU A 271 41.89 -20.54 -26.87
C GLU A 271 43.31 -20.12 -26.50
N ARG A 272 44.26 -21.05 -26.70
CA ARG A 272 45.68 -20.76 -26.55
C ARG A 272 46.06 -19.71 -27.60
N GLU A 273 46.34 -18.49 -27.16
CA GLU A 273 46.97 -17.47 -27.96
C GLU A 273 48.33 -17.98 -28.42
N GLN A 274 48.45 -18.25 -29.71
CA GLN A 274 49.74 -18.48 -30.35
C GLN A 274 50.45 -17.11 -30.42
N GLU A 275 51.52 -16.99 -29.64
CA GLU A 275 52.48 -15.92 -29.74
C GLU A 275 53.09 -15.93 -31.14
N GLN A 276 52.71 -14.94 -31.99
CA GLN A 276 53.48 -14.59 -33.17
C GLN A 276 54.38 -13.42 -32.78
N GLU A 277 55.65 -13.73 -32.62
CA GLU A 277 56.74 -12.77 -32.59
C GLU A 277 56.76 -11.94 -33.90
N ALA A 278 56.47 -10.66 -33.82
CA ALA A 278 56.69 -9.69 -34.88
C ALA A 278 57.77 -8.73 -34.48
N GLU A 279 58.83 -8.69 -35.25
CA GLU A 279 60.05 -7.92 -35.17
C GLU A 279 59.80 -6.41 -34.88
N VAL A 280 60.56 -5.94 -33.90
CA VAL A 280 60.68 -4.53 -33.55
C VAL A 280 61.54 -3.81 -34.59
N SER A 281 60.95 -2.91 -35.39
CA SER A 281 61.71 -1.93 -36.17
C SER A 281 61.74 -0.61 -35.41
N GLN A 282 62.93 -0.20 -35.04
CA GLN A 282 63.27 1.02 -34.34
C GLN A 282 63.05 2.26 -35.24
N VAL A 283 62.23 3.21 -34.77
CA VAL A 283 62.27 4.60 -35.27
C VAL A 283 62.40 5.56 -34.08
N ARG A 284 63.48 6.32 -34.11
CA ARG A 284 63.88 7.32 -33.11
C ARG A 284 62.94 8.55 -33.12
N PRO A 285 62.78 9.26 -31.97
CA PRO A 285 61.98 10.44 -31.90
C PRO A 285 62.74 11.71 -32.32
N GLY A 286 62.12 12.58 -33.07
CA GLY A 286 62.53 13.98 -33.37
C GLY A 286 61.83 14.99 -32.43
N PRO A 287 62.37 16.18 -32.27
CA PRO A 287 62.11 17.02 -31.13
C PRO A 287 60.87 17.90 -31.26
N ALA A 288 60.35 18.28 -30.08
CA ALA A 288 59.25 19.19 -29.84
C ALA A 288 59.52 20.63 -30.26
N THR A 289 58.50 21.32 -30.72
CA THR A 289 58.37 22.79 -30.59
C THR A 289 56.96 23.16 -30.18
N PRO A 290 56.79 24.19 -29.34
CA PRO A 290 55.53 24.62 -28.77
C PRO A 290 54.95 25.82 -29.55
N GLN A 291 53.64 25.99 -29.48
CA GLN A 291 52.88 27.26 -29.59
C GLN A 291 51.41 26.92 -29.80
N ASP A 292 50.61 27.48 -29.14
CA ASP A 292 49.91 28.66 -28.64
C ASP A 292 48.42 28.32 -28.46
N ALA A 293 47.95 28.47 -27.28
CA ALA A 293 47.06 29.51 -26.77
C ALA A 293 45.66 29.67 -27.44
N ALA A 294 44.70 29.67 -26.57
CA ALA A 294 43.45 30.45 -26.53
C ALA A 294 42.18 29.91 -27.24
N GLY A 295 41.12 29.89 -26.51
CA GLY A 295 39.78 29.97 -27.03
C GLY A 295 38.73 29.21 -26.19
N GLY A 296 38.25 29.87 -25.14
CA GLY A 296 37.10 29.45 -24.36
C GLY A 296 35.81 29.59 -25.16
N GLY A 297 34.82 28.86 -24.76
CA GLY A 297 33.47 28.93 -25.29
C GLY A 297 32.52 28.13 -24.42
N GLU A 298 32.12 28.74 -23.30
CA GLU A 298 30.98 28.31 -22.53
C GLU A 298 29.72 28.55 -23.37
N LEU A 299 28.96 27.54 -23.67
CA LEU A 299 27.61 27.64 -24.17
C LEU A 299 26.63 27.46 -23.00
N PHE A 300 26.23 28.60 -22.44
CA PHE A 300 25.03 28.72 -21.61
C PHE A 300 23.81 28.59 -22.53
N VAL A 301 22.92 27.64 -22.21
CA VAL A 301 21.58 27.58 -22.79
C VAL A 301 20.62 28.08 -21.72
N GLU A 302 20.03 29.24 -21.96
CA GLU A 302 18.93 29.79 -21.17
C GLU A 302 17.63 29.01 -21.45
N PRO A 303 16.72 28.82 -20.46
CA PRO A 303 15.42 28.24 -20.70
C PRO A 303 14.46 29.29 -21.29
N GLU A 304 13.82 28.93 -22.40
CA GLU A 304 12.74 29.71 -23.01
C GLU A 304 11.51 29.77 -22.09
N GLU A 305 11.04 30.98 -21.82
CA GLU A 305 9.72 31.26 -21.23
C GLU A 305 8.62 30.91 -22.25
N VAL A 306 7.77 29.97 -21.90
CA VAL A 306 6.52 29.68 -22.64
C VAL A 306 5.43 30.56 -22.04
N THR A 307 5.05 31.60 -22.78
CA THR A 307 3.87 32.42 -22.51
C THR A 307 2.61 31.62 -22.87
N ALA A 308 1.72 31.41 -21.90
CA ALA A 308 0.41 30.84 -22.11
C ALA A 308 -0.52 31.89 -22.70
N GLU A 309 -1.03 31.67 -23.91
CA GLU A 309 -2.17 32.39 -24.46
C GLU A 309 -3.49 31.79 -23.96
N ASP A 310 -4.35 32.70 -23.56
CA ASP A 310 -5.67 32.53 -22.95
C ASP A 310 -6.69 32.20 -24.05
N ASP A 311 -7.13 30.92 -24.17
CA ASP A 311 -8.28 30.57 -25.00
C ASP A 311 -9.48 30.19 -24.12
N GLY A 312 -10.42 31.12 -24.09
CA GLY A 312 -11.68 31.05 -23.38
C GLY A 312 -12.57 29.92 -23.88
N ILE A 313 -12.88 28.98 -23.01
CA ILE A 313 -14.01 28.03 -23.16
C ILE A 313 -15.08 28.37 -22.15
N THR A 314 -16.15 28.99 -22.65
CA THR A 314 -17.40 29.24 -21.93
C THR A 314 -18.20 27.93 -21.85
N VAL A 315 -18.28 27.33 -20.66
CA VAL A 315 -19.20 26.22 -20.39
C VAL A 315 -20.48 26.76 -19.82
N LYS A 316 -21.55 26.67 -20.60
CA LYS A 316 -22.92 26.93 -20.15
C LYS A 316 -23.37 25.83 -19.19
N THR A 317 -23.69 26.25 -17.96
CA THR A 317 -24.39 25.42 -16.97
C THR A 317 -25.88 25.48 -17.30
N GLU A 318 -26.45 24.39 -17.77
CA GLU A 318 -27.89 24.15 -17.71
C GLU A 318 -28.20 23.30 -16.49
N MET A 319 -29.02 23.90 -15.60
CA MET A 319 -29.68 23.18 -14.50
C MET A 319 -30.85 22.36 -15.03
N ILE A 320 -30.86 21.10 -14.72
CA ILE A 320 -32.10 20.34 -14.43
C ILE A 320 -31.85 19.47 -13.22
#